data_4d33ceabc2f4361e90d25d954ffc8e70
#
_entry.id   4d33ceabc2f4361e90d25d954ffc8e70
#
_cell.length_a   1.000
_cell.length_b   1.000
_cell.length_c   1.000
_cell.angle_alpha   90.00
_cell.angle_beta   90.00
_cell.angle_gamma   90.00
#
_symmetry.space_group_name_H-M   'P 1'
#
loop_
_entity.id
_entity.type
_entity.pdbx_description
1 polymer ?
#
loop_
_entity_poly.entity_id
_entity_poly.type
_entity_poly.pdbx_seq_one_letter_code
_entity_poly.pdbx_strand_id
1 'polypeptide(L)'
;MFFIRRFLLVLLVVGALPVSAADAVRPFVASSLAKIVAERQGKPFLLAFWSVNCAHCPLELKALGEIRRRNPKIDIVLVAADTPDEAPLIAQLAASYGLGKVEQWVFADDMPERLRFEIDQRWHGELPRTYFYDREHGIEAVSGVIPKPRLLGWVKANVR
;
A
#
# COMPACT_ATOMS: atom_id res chain seq x y z
N MET A 1 -57.47 27.14 -33.40
CA MET A 1 -56.55 25.98 -33.62
C MET A 1 -55.17 26.30 -33.00
N PHE A 2 -54.97 25.90 -31.76
CA PHE A 2 -53.71 26.17 -31.03
C PHE A 2 -52.87 24.90 -31.02
N PHE A 3 -51.75 24.88 -31.75
CA PHE A 3 -50.74 23.80 -31.69
C PHE A 3 -49.78 24.05 -30.54
N ILE A 4 -49.89 23.28 -29.45
CA ILE A 4 -48.94 23.25 -28.32
C ILE A 4 -47.83 22.28 -28.70
N ARG A 5 -46.68 22.86 -29.03
CA ARG A 5 -45.44 22.12 -29.33
C ARG A 5 -44.73 21.78 -28.01
N ARG A 6 -44.90 20.54 -27.53
CA ARG A 6 -44.17 20.01 -26.35
C ARG A 6 -42.73 19.78 -26.73
N PHE A 7 -41.83 20.60 -26.21
CA PHE A 7 -40.41 20.35 -26.23
C PHE A 7 -40.07 19.34 -25.10
N LEU A 8 -39.64 18.12 -25.47
CA LEU A 8 -39.12 17.12 -24.54
C LEU A 8 -37.65 17.45 -24.26
N LEU A 9 -37.39 18.00 -23.10
CA LEU A 9 -36.01 18.21 -22.61
C LEU A 9 -35.45 16.84 -22.10
N VAL A 10 -34.59 16.20 -22.90
CA VAL A 10 -33.87 15.02 -22.46
C VAL A 10 -32.68 15.50 -21.62
N LEU A 11 -32.77 15.35 -20.30
CA LEU A 11 -31.66 15.56 -19.38
C LEU A 11 -30.69 14.37 -19.47
N LEU A 12 -29.55 14.56 -20.14
CA LEU A 12 -28.45 13.61 -20.11
C LEU A 12 -27.75 13.71 -18.75
N VAL A 13 -28.09 12.80 -17.82
CA VAL A 13 -27.37 12.64 -16.55
C VAL A 13 -26.08 11.88 -16.87
N VAL A 14 -24.99 12.60 -17.03
CA VAL A 14 -23.63 12.03 -17.09
C VAL A 14 -23.30 11.57 -15.66
N GLY A 15 -23.50 10.29 -15.38
CA GLY A 15 -23.09 9.69 -14.13
C GLY A 15 -21.57 9.66 -14.03
N ALA A 16 -20.97 10.56 -13.25
CA ALA A 16 -19.58 10.44 -12.83
C ALA A 16 -19.46 9.21 -11.90
N LEU A 17 -18.84 8.14 -12.39
CA LEU A 17 -18.47 7.00 -11.55
C LEU A 17 -17.45 7.50 -10.52
N PRO A 18 -17.64 7.24 -9.21
CA PRO A 18 -16.65 7.57 -8.22
C PRO A 18 -15.41 6.71 -8.49
N VAL A 19 -14.31 7.32 -8.91
CA VAL A 19 -12.99 6.68 -8.86
C VAL A 19 -12.68 6.46 -7.38
N SER A 20 -12.67 5.20 -6.96
CA SER A 20 -12.33 4.85 -5.59
C SER A 20 -10.87 5.27 -5.32
N ALA A 21 -10.68 6.20 -4.40
CA ALA A 21 -9.34 6.69 -4.02
C ALA A 21 -8.42 5.60 -3.42
N ALA A 22 -8.95 4.39 -3.20
CA ALA A 22 -8.20 3.23 -2.69
C ALA A 22 -7.39 2.50 -3.78
N ASP A 23 -7.59 2.80 -5.07
CA ASP A 23 -6.98 2.07 -6.17
C ASP A 23 -5.77 2.78 -6.80
N ALA A 24 -5.40 3.96 -6.31
CA ALA A 24 -4.27 4.73 -6.86
C ALA A 24 -2.99 4.46 -6.06
N VAL A 25 -1.91 4.09 -6.76
CA VAL A 25 -0.56 4.08 -6.19
C VAL A 25 -0.09 5.52 -6.00
N ARG A 26 0.24 5.89 -4.75
CA ARG A 26 0.57 7.27 -4.37
C ARG A 26 2.09 7.53 -4.49
N PRO A 27 2.52 8.75 -4.80
CA PRO A 27 3.93 9.10 -4.78
C PRO A 27 4.48 9.09 -3.35
N PHE A 28 5.51 8.29 -3.09
CA PHE A 28 6.26 8.27 -1.83
C PHE A 28 7.47 9.21 -1.96
N VAL A 29 7.42 10.29 -1.21
CA VAL A 29 8.45 11.34 -1.16
C VAL A 29 8.95 11.53 0.27
N ALA A 30 9.94 12.38 0.47
CA ALA A 30 10.34 12.84 1.80
C ALA A 30 9.07 13.25 2.60
N SER A 31 8.97 12.92 3.86
CA SER A 31 7.77 13.10 4.72
C SER A 31 6.63 12.09 4.54
N SER A 32 6.60 11.27 3.48
CA SER A 32 5.51 10.29 3.30
C SER A 32 5.47 9.27 4.44
N LEU A 33 6.64 8.82 4.92
CA LEU A 33 6.71 7.93 6.09
C LEU A 33 6.08 8.57 7.33
N ALA A 34 6.43 9.82 7.62
CA ALA A 34 5.89 10.54 8.77
C ALA A 34 4.36 10.67 8.69
N LYS A 35 3.82 10.91 7.48
CA LYS A 35 2.37 10.96 7.24
C LYS A 35 1.72 9.61 7.49
N ILE A 36 2.27 8.51 6.92
CA ILE A 36 1.75 7.15 7.09
C ILE A 36 1.68 6.79 8.58
N VAL A 37 2.72 7.09 9.34
CA VAL A 37 2.81 6.84 10.79
C VAL A 37 1.81 7.71 11.56
N ALA A 38 1.70 9.00 11.23
CA ALA A 38 0.78 9.93 11.91
C ALA A 38 -0.69 9.54 11.73
N GLU A 39 -1.09 9.05 10.56
CA GLU A 39 -2.45 8.58 10.27
C GLU A 39 -2.83 7.30 11.04
N ARG A 40 -1.84 6.63 11.64
CA ARG A 40 -1.98 5.34 12.36
C ARG A 40 -1.66 5.42 13.84
N GLN A 41 -1.75 6.60 14.46
CA GLN A 41 -1.53 6.75 15.91
C GLN A 41 -2.37 5.75 16.71
N GLY A 42 -1.72 4.96 17.59
CA GLY A 42 -2.36 3.95 18.41
C GLY A 42 -2.88 2.71 17.65
N LYS A 43 -2.54 2.57 16.36
CA LYS A 43 -2.94 1.43 15.52
C LYS A 43 -1.72 0.67 15.03
N PRO A 44 -1.67 -0.66 15.23
CA PRO A 44 -0.59 -1.48 14.70
C PRO A 44 -0.74 -1.66 13.19
N PHE A 45 0.37 -1.64 12.46
CA PHE A 45 0.38 -1.84 11.02
C PHE A 45 1.69 -2.46 10.51
N LEU A 46 1.65 -3.01 9.31
CA LEU A 46 2.82 -3.49 8.58
C LEU A 46 3.15 -2.50 7.46
N LEU A 47 4.40 -2.09 7.35
CA LEU A 47 4.92 -1.29 6.25
C LEU A 47 5.93 -2.13 5.47
N ALA A 48 5.56 -2.56 4.26
CA ALA A 48 6.36 -3.46 3.45
C ALA A 48 6.90 -2.75 2.20
N PHE A 49 8.23 -2.72 2.09
CA PHE A 49 8.95 -2.26 0.90
C PHE A 49 9.25 -3.44 -0.01
N TRP A 50 8.97 -3.27 -1.30
CA TRP A 50 9.11 -4.29 -2.31
C TRP A 50 9.44 -3.67 -3.68
N SER A 51 9.63 -4.47 -4.72
CA SER A 51 9.82 -3.99 -6.10
C SER A 51 9.28 -5.02 -7.08
N VAL A 52 8.83 -4.57 -8.24
CA VAL A 52 8.40 -5.43 -9.35
C VAL A 52 9.56 -6.27 -9.89
N ASN A 53 10.80 -5.82 -9.71
CA ASN A 53 12.02 -6.47 -10.16
C ASN A 53 12.72 -7.31 -9.07
N CYS A 54 12.10 -7.46 -7.91
CA CYS A 54 12.69 -8.18 -6.77
C CYS A 54 12.32 -9.68 -6.81
N ALA A 55 13.29 -10.56 -6.90
CA ALA A 55 13.09 -12.00 -7.03
C ALA A 55 12.36 -12.66 -5.84
N HIS A 56 12.53 -12.13 -4.62
CA HIS A 56 11.95 -12.68 -3.39
C HIS A 56 10.65 -12.00 -2.96
N CYS A 57 10.33 -10.82 -3.50
CA CYS A 57 9.16 -10.05 -3.14
C CYS A 57 7.82 -10.76 -3.45
N PRO A 58 7.68 -11.57 -4.49
CA PRO A 58 6.46 -12.36 -4.73
C PRO A 58 6.10 -13.30 -3.57
N LEU A 59 7.10 -13.87 -2.89
CA LEU A 59 6.86 -14.75 -1.72
C LEU A 59 6.32 -13.95 -0.53
N GLU A 60 6.86 -12.76 -0.31
CA GLU A 60 6.40 -11.85 0.74
C GLU A 60 4.98 -11.36 0.46
N LEU A 61 4.70 -10.86 -0.74
CA LEU A 61 3.36 -10.40 -1.13
C LEU A 61 2.31 -11.52 -0.99
N LYS A 62 2.66 -12.74 -1.37
CA LYS A 62 1.79 -13.91 -1.17
C LYS A 62 1.49 -14.14 0.31
N ALA A 63 2.50 -14.12 1.18
CA ALA A 63 2.32 -14.31 2.62
C ALA A 63 1.45 -13.20 3.23
N LEU A 64 1.68 -11.93 2.85
CA LEU A 64 0.87 -10.80 3.28
C LEU A 64 -0.58 -10.89 2.78
N GLY A 65 -0.80 -11.30 1.55
CA GLY A 65 -2.14 -11.51 1.00
C GLY A 65 -2.89 -12.64 1.70
N GLU A 66 -2.20 -13.76 2.01
CA GLU A 66 -2.79 -14.87 2.77
C GLU A 66 -3.20 -14.46 4.18
N ILE A 67 -2.33 -13.72 4.88
CA ILE A 67 -2.64 -13.27 6.25
C ILE A 67 -3.78 -12.25 6.26
N ARG A 68 -3.83 -11.34 5.28
CA ARG A 68 -4.92 -10.38 5.12
C ARG A 68 -6.28 -11.05 4.89
N ARG A 69 -6.34 -12.08 4.05
CA ARG A 69 -7.59 -12.84 3.83
C ARG A 69 -8.13 -13.44 5.12
N ARG A 70 -7.24 -13.94 5.99
CA ARG A 70 -7.60 -14.55 7.28
C ARG A 70 -7.90 -13.52 8.36
N ASN A 71 -7.33 -12.34 8.24
CA ASN A 71 -7.43 -11.22 9.20
C ASN A 71 -7.75 -9.92 8.46
N PRO A 72 -9.00 -9.68 8.04
CA PRO A 72 -9.37 -8.52 7.23
C PRO A 72 -9.09 -7.16 7.90
N LYS A 73 -8.93 -7.16 9.23
CA LYS A 73 -8.62 -5.96 10.03
C LYS A 73 -7.13 -5.60 10.06
N ILE A 74 -6.25 -6.47 9.51
CA ILE A 74 -4.82 -6.14 9.47
C ILE A 74 -4.59 -4.93 8.56
N ASP A 75 -3.90 -3.93 9.07
CA ASP A 75 -3.48 -2.78 8.29
C ASP A 75 -2.12 -3.05 7.66
N ILE A 76 -2.04 -2.96 6.35
CA ILE A 76 -0.83 -3.18 5.56
C ILE A 76 -0.68 -2.00 4.61
N VAL A 77 0.51 -1.41 4.59
CA VAL A 77 0.94 -0.41 3.63
C VAL A 77 2.03 -1.01 2.76
N LEU A 78 1.88 -0.92 1.45
CA LEU A 78 2.89 -1.33 0.48
C LEU A 78 3.59 -0.11 -0.09
N VAL A 79 4.91 -0.16 -0.17
CA VAL A 79 5.72 0.87 -0.82
C VAL A 79 6.63 0.18 -1.83
N ALA A 80 6.42 0.46 -3.11
CA ALA A 80 7.28 0.00 -4.18
C ALA A 80 8.51 0.91 -4.29
N ALA A 81 9.70 0.31 -4.32
CA ALA A 81 10.97 1.00 -4.54
C ALA A 81 11.30 1.15 -6.03
N ASP A 82 10.27 1.14 -6.86
CA ASP A 82 10.28 1.32 -8.31
C ASP A 82 10.02 2.79 -8.66
N THR A 83 9.89 3.10 -9.94
CA THR A 83 9.57 4.47 -10.41
C THR A 83 8.06 4.67 -10.60
N PRO A 84 7.56 5.92 -10.59
CA PRO A 84 6.13 6.22 -10.79
C PRO A 84 5.54 5.68 -12.10
N ASP A 85 6.35 5.52 -13.14
CA ASP A 85 5.91 4.98 -14.44
C ASP A 85 5.46 3.51 -14.32
N GLU A 86 5.94 2.79 -13.30
CA GLU A 86 5.57 1.40 -13.02
C GLU A 86 4.29 1.26 -12.18
N ALA A 87 3.65 2.36 -11.78
CA ALA A 87 2.44 2.35 -10.94
C ALA A 87 1.32 1.42 -11.44
N PRO A 88 1.01 1.31 -12.76
CA PRO A 88 0.02 0.37 -13.25
C PRO A 88 0.40 -1.10 -12.99
N LEU A 89 1.67 -1.46 -13.18
CA LEU A 89 2.19 -2.81 -12.93
C LEU A 89 2.23 -3.13 -11.43
N ILE A 90 2.63 -2.15 -10.60
CA ILE A 90 2.62 -2.24 -9.14
C ILE A 90 1.21 -2.56 -8.64
N ALA A 91 0.20 -1.79 -9.06
CA ALA A 91 -1.19 -2.01 -8.69
C ALA A 91 -1.71 -3.39 -9.13
N GLN A 92 -1.40 -3.79 -10.36
CA GLN A 92 -1.79 -5.10 -10.91
C GLN A 92 -1.19 -6.25 -10.11
N LEU A 93 0.12 -6.20 -9.82
CA LEU A 93 0.80 -7.24 -9.05
C LEU A 93 0.27 -7.32 -7.62
N ALA A 94 0.14 -6.20 -6.92
CA ALA A 94 -0.46 -6.18 -5.59
C ALA A 94 -1.86 -6.80 -5.58
N ALA A 95 -2.70 -6.47 -6.57
CA ALA A 95 -4.03 -7.03 -6.70
C ALA A 95 -4.01 -8.55 -6.93
N SER A 96 -3.07 -9.08 -7.71
CA SER A 96 -2.93 -10.52 -7.97
C SER A 96 -2.65 -11.34 -6.70
N TYR A 97 -2.03 -10.72 -5.69
CA TYR A 97 -1.81 -11.31 -4.36
C TYR A 97 -2.93 -11.02 -3.35
N GLY A 98 -4.04 -10.40 -3.77
CA GLY A 98 -5.16 -10.02 -2.89
C GLY A 98 -4.89 -8.78 -2.04
N LEU A 99 -3.91 -7.95 -2.44
CA LEU A 99 -3.48 -6.73 -1.78
C LEU A 99 -3.92 -5.45 -2.53
N GLY A 100 -4.77 -5.55 -3.56
CA GLY A 100 -5.20 -4.38 -4.35
C GLY A 100 -5.98 -3.33 -3.56
N LYS A 101 -6.54 -3.69 -2.39
CA LYS A 101 -7.28 -2.76 -1.51
C LYS A 101 -6.45 -2.22 -0.34
N VAL A 102 -5.17 -2.54 -0.23
CA VAL A 102 -4.30 -1.93 0.77
C VAL A 102 -3.77 -0.60 0.24
N GLU A 103 -3.33 0.26 1.13
CA GLU A 103 -2.68 1.51 0.77
C GLU A 103 -1.36 1.23 0.05
N GLN A 104 -1.17 1.84 -1.12
CA GLN A 104 -0.02 1.60 -1.99
C GLN A 104 0.69 2.90 -2.34
N TRP A 105 2.02 2.83 -2.33
CA TRP A 105 2.92 3.92 -2.65
C TRP A 105 4.02 3.45 -3.60
N VAL A 106 4.61 4.38 -4.34
CA VAL A 106 5.80 4.16 -5.17
C VAL A 106 6.79 5.29 -4.94
N PHE A 107 8.08 4.99 -4.88
CA PHE A 107 9.12 6.01 -4.75
C PHE A 107 8.99 7.05 -5.87
N ALA A 108 9.01 8.33 -5.49
CA ALA A 108 8.83 9.47 -6.39
C ALA A 108 9.81 10.61 -6.05
N ASP A 109 11.06 10.24 -5.78
CA ASP A 109 12.17 11.17 -5.53
C ASP A 109 13.29 10.83 -6.50
N ASP A 110 13.98 11.84 -7.02
CA ASP A 110 15.11 11.69 -7.96
C ASP A 110 16.33 11.03 -7.29
N MET A 111 16.34 10.98 -5.95
CA MET A 111 17.40 10.35 -5.15
C MET A 111 16.79 9.26 -4.22
N PRO A 112 16.49 8.06 -4.73
CA PRO A 112 15.89 6.99 -3.93
C PRO A 112 16.75 6.54 -2.73
N GLU A 113 18.08 6.73 -2.80
CA GLU A 113 18.99 6.49 -1.68
C GLU A 113 18.69 7.40 -0.48
N ARG A 114 18.33 8.66 -0.76
CA ARG A 114 17.94 9.62 0.28
C ARG A 114 16.65 9.18 0.97
N LEU A 115 15.63 8.73 0.21
CA LEU A 115 14.41 8.18 0.80
C LEU A 115 14.71 6.98 1.70
N ARG A 116 15.57 6.05 1.26
CA ARG A 116 15.98 4.90 2.08
C ARG A 116 16.66 5.32 3.37
N PHE A 117 17.57 6.29 3.29
CA PHE A 117 18.26 6.82 4.47
C PHE A 117 17.30 7.50 5.46
N GLU A 118 16.30 8.23 4.97
CA GLU A 118 15.25 8.85 5.81
C GLU A 118 14.34 7.81 6.47
N ILE A 119 14.09 6.68 5.81
CA ILE A 119 13.29 5.58 6.35
C ILE A 119 14.05 4.85 7.46
N ASP A 120 15.27 4.43 7.19
CA ASP A 120 16.14 3.73 8.14
C ASP A 120 17.59 3.83 7.65
N GLN A 121 18.45 4.52 8.40
CA GLN A 121 19.87 4.70 8.07
C GLN A 121 20.65 3.38 7.95
N ARG A 122 20.11 2.29 8.51
CA ARG A 122 20.70 0.95 8.45
C ARG A 122 20.17 0.11 7.29
N TRP A 123 19.22 0.63 6.52
CA TRP A 123 18.67 -0.06 5.35
C TRP A 123 19.48 0.26 4.10
N HIS A 124 20.16 -0.73 3.55
CA HIS A 124 21.01 -0.59 2.37
C HIS A 124 20.29 -0.90 1.05
N GLY A 125 18.96 -1.05 1.07
CA GLY A 125 18.13 -1.26 -0.13
C GLY A 125 17.77 -2.72 -0.39
N GLU A 126 18.12 -3.65 0.51
CA GLU A 126 17.70 -5.04 0.40
C GLU A 126 16.18 -5.19 0.48
N LEU A 127 15.60 -6.00 -0.42
CA LEU A 127 14.16 -6.24 -0.55
C LEU A 127 13.83 -7.74 -0.54
N PRO A 128 12.64 -8.12 -0.04
CA PRO A 128 11.67 -7.28 0.63
C PRO A 128 12.18 -6.78 1.98
N ARG A 129 11.65 -5.64 2.45
CA ARG A 129 11.93 -5.10 3.77
C ARG A 129 10.62 -4.75 4.45
N THR A 130 10.33 -5.31 5.63
CA THR A 130 9.08 -5.06 6.34
C THR A 130 9.34 -4.52 7.75
N TYR A 131 8.63 -3.45 8.08
CA TYR A 131 8.58 -2.85 9.40
C TYR A 131 7.26 -3.20 10.05
N PHE A 132 7.34 -3.72 11.27
CA PHE A 132 6.22 -4.04 12.14
C PHE A 132 6.06 -2.90 13.15
N TYR A 133 4.97 -2.17 13.07
CA TYR A 133 4.60 -1.12 14.01
C TYR A 133 3.55 -1.66 14.98
N ASP A 134 3.87 -1.72 16.27
CA ASP A 134 2.89 -2.04 17.30
C ASP A 134 2.00 -0.83 17.65
N ARG A 135 1.15 -0.95 18.67
CA ARG A 135 0.24 0.14 19.09
C ARG A 135 0.94 1.35 19.64
N GLU A 136 2.06 1.15 20.28
CA GLU A 136 2.93 2.17 20.85
C GLU A 136 3.92 2.73 19.81
N HIS A 137 3.83 2.23 18.57
CA HIS A 137 4.76 2.50 17.46
C HIS A 137 6.20 2.09 17.76
N GLY A 138 6.37 1.08 18.61
CA GLY A 138 7.60 0.30 18.64
C GLY A 138 7.82 -0.36 17.28
N ILE A 139 9.06 -0.26 16.77
CA ILE A 139 9.39 -0.68 15.39
C ILE A 139 10.31 -1.90 15.44
N GLU A 140 9.91 -2.95 14.76
CA GLU A 140 10.75 -4.11 14.48
C GLU A 140 10.87 -4.29 12.97
N ALA A 141 12.10 -4.44 12.45
CA ALA A 141 12.36 -4.54 11.02
C ALA A 141 12.88 -5.93 10.62
N VAL A 142 12.43 -6.41 9.45
CA VAL A 142 12.88 -7.68 8.84
C VAL A 142 13.30 -7.41 7.41
N SER A 143 14.55 -7.80 7.06
CA SER A 143 14.98 -7.90 5.67
C SER A 143 14.80 -9.34 5.17
N GLY A 144 14.39 -9.46 3.92
CA GLY A 144 14.00 -10.73 3.30
C GLY A 144 12.58 -11.15 3.65
N VAL A 145 12.19 -12.35 3.18
CA VAL A 145 10.83 -12.89 3.39
C VAL A 145 10.58 -13.14 4.88
N ILE A 146 9.46 -12.63 5.40
CA ILE A 146 9.10 -12.79 6.81
C ILE A 146 8.87 -14.28 7.12
N PRO A 147 9.53 -14.85 8.14
CA PRO A 147 9.18 -16.19 8.60
C PRO A 147 7.72 -16.29 9.03
N LYS A 148 6.99 -17.26 8.50
CA LYS A 148 5.56 -17.44 8.79
C LYS A 148 5.20 -17.44 10.29
N PRO A 149 5.97 -18.11 11.19
CA PRO A 149 5.68 -18.06 12.63
C PRO A 149 5.75 -16.64 13.20
N ARG A 150 6.69 -15.82 12.70
CA ARG A 150 6.83 -14.42 13.14
C ARG A 150 5.64 -13.58 12.72
N LEU A 151 5.21 -13.68 11.46
CA LEU A 151 4.04 -12.96 10.96
C LEU A 151 2.76 -13.34 11.74
N LEU A 152 2.55 -14.65 11.97
CA LEU A 152 1.40 -15.13 12.74
C LEU A 152 1.45 -14.68 14.21
N GLY A 153 2.65 -14.70 14.83
CA GLY A 153 2.84 -14.23 16.20
C GLY A 153 2.50 -12.76 16.36
N TRP A 154 2.99 -11.93 15.44
CA TRP A 154 2.69 -10.49 15.45
C TRP A 154 1.19 -10.21 15.27
N VAL A 155 0.55 -10.89 14.31
CA VAL A 155 -0.91 -10.75 14.08
C VAL A 155 -1.69 -11.12 15.32
N LYS A 156 -1.36 -12.24 15.97
CA LYS A 156 -2.02 -12.68 17.21
C LYS A 156 -1.90 -11.64 18.33
N ALA A 157 -0.77 -10.97 18.43
CA ALA A 157 -0.51 -9.96 19.46
C ALA A 157 -1.22 -8.63 19.18
N ASN A 158 -1.33 -8.22 17.92
CA ASN A 158 -1.66 -6.86 17.53
C ASN A 158 -3.02 -6.69 16.82
N VAL A 159 -3.54 -7.72 16.14
CA VAL A 159 -4.80 -7.65 15.37
C VAL A 159 -5.94 -8.30 16.16
N ARG A 160 -6.94 -7.50 16.57
CA ARG A 160 -8.13 -7.94 17.30
C ARG A 160 -9.41 -7.62 16.55
#